data_d2a02f6228d41140a94502955b70bbd3
#
_entry.id   d2a02f6228d41140a94502955b70bbd3
#
_cell.length_a   1.000
_cell.length_b   1.000
_cell.length_c   1.000
_cell.angle_alpha   90.00
_cell.angle_beta   90.00
_cell.angle_gamma   90.00
#
_symmetry.space_group_name_H-M   'P 1'
#
loop_
_entity.id
_entity.type
_entity.pdbx_description
1 polymer ?
#
loop_
_entity_poly.entity_id
_entity_poly.type
_entity_poly.pdbx_seq_one_letter_code
_entity_poly.pdbx_strand_id
1 'polypeptide(L)'
;MSERATESVLRSPGIPHLLTVMLFCFAGFALLLPVSPAWAVDGGADEFGAGLVTAVLMAATVLAQMCVRTALRTLGWTRTLALGACLLGVPAVLQSLSDHLLPILLTTALRGAGFGIVTVCGSTAAAALAPRGRQGAAIGLYGLAVALPQVVLTPAAPWLTATFALPVIIACGVLPVLALPWTRALGRAVEARTKEPAAQGGRVERPARVATVLRRILLPLAVLLLVTAAGGAVLTFAPQFTNTPTLAAAGLLALTATAAVARWGCGELADRIALRPIIAVLASTACAGLALIALAVGSDGATVLLLLTGLLLLGGAYGGLQSLTLVQAFDLAGAENRHTTSVAWNIGYDAGTGLGSLALGLAAQAATFSAGFALMSAVMAATVLAVALTPVPLPGSPATSRPGTRAGGRRPSATRSRKRP
;
A
#
# COMPACT_ATOMS: atom_id res chain seq x y z
N MET A 1 35.76 17.51 16.98
CA MET A 1 34.48 16.80 16.81
C MET A 1 33.49 17.83 16.30
N SER A 2 33.18 17.77 15.01
CA SER A 2 32.40 18.77 14.29
C SER A 2 30.92 18.67 14.68
N GLU A 3 30.36 19.74 15.20
CA GLU A 3 28.91 20.04 15.23
C GLU A 3 28.38 20.08 13.79
N ARG A 4 28.08 18.92 13.22
CA ARG A 4 27.23 18.89 12.03
C ARG A 4 25.81 19.12 12.55
N ALA A 5 25.39 20.38 12.45
CA ALA A 5 24.04 20.84 12.63
C ALA A 5 23.06 19.76 12.18
N THR A 6 22.11 19.44 13.07
CA THR A 6 20.94 18.59 12.79
C THR A 6 20.09 19.28 11.73
N GLU A 7 20.47 19.14 10.48
CA GLU A 7 19.68 19.66 9.35
C GLU A 7 18.30 19.00 9.41
N SER A 8 17.27 19.79 9.59
CA SER A 8 15.89 19.33 9.58
C SER A 8 15.62 18.66 8.23
N VAL A 9 15.10 17.43 8.22
CA VAL A 9 14.77 16.69 6.99
C VAL A 9 13.89 17.53 6.06
N LEU A 10 12.99 18.35 6.63
CA LEU A 10 12.14 19.30 5.88
C LEU A 10 12.92 20.35 5.09
N ARG A 11 14.15 20.70 5.50
CA ARG A 11 14.99 21.65 4.80
C ARG A 11 15.90 21.01 3.75
N SER A 12 15.91 19.67 3.69
CA SER A 12 16.72 18.95 2.70
C SER A 12 16.23 19.24 1.27
N PRO A 13 17.13 19.55 0.33
CA PRO A 13 16.75 19.86 -1.05
C PRO A 13 15.90 18.76 -1.67
N GLY A 14 14.74 19.13 -2.22
CA GLY A 14 13.80 18.22 -2.88
C GLY A 14 12.71 17.62 -1.96
N ILE A 15 12.92 17.51 -0.65
CA ILE A 15 11.91 16.96 0.27
C ILE A 15 10.62 17.80 0.27
N PRO A 16 10.64 19.15 0.40
CA PRO A 16 9.42 19.94 0.34
C PRO A 16 8.64 19.73 -0.97
N HIS A 17 9.35 19.66 -2.10
CA HIS A 17 8.72 19.42 -3.40
C HIS A 17 8.10 18.05 -3.50
N LEU A 18 8.76 17.02 -2.94
CA LEU A 18 8.20 15.67 -2.83
C LEU A 18 6.90 15.67 -2.03
N LEU A 19 6.91 16.28 -0.85
CA LEU A 19 5.73 16.32 0.03
C LEU A 19 4.56 17.03 -0.64
N THR A 20 4.81 18.16 -1.32
CA THR A 20 3.79 18.92 -2.06
C THR A 20 3.20 18.09 -3.21
N VAL A 21 4.06 17.45 -4.03
CA VAL A 21 3.59 16.59 -5.13
C VAL A 21 2.75 15.44 -4.60
N MET A 22 3.20 14.77 -3.54
CA MET A 22 2.43 13.67 -2.94
C MET A 22 1.10 14.14 -2.34
N LEU A 23 1.10 15.28 -1.65
CA LEU A 23 -0.11 15.84 -1.05
C LEU A 23 -1.21 16.06 -2.12
N PHE A 24 -0.90 16.75 -3.22
CA PHE A 24 -1.87 17.01 -4.28
C PHE A 24 -2.29 15.73 -5.02
N CYS A 25 -1.34 14.84 -5.32
CA CYS A 25 -1.66 13.59 -6.01
C CYS A 25 -2.56 12.69 -5.16
N PHE A 26 -2.23 12.53 -3.87
CA PHE A 26 -3.05 11.74 -2.96
C PHE A 26 -4.36 12.44 -2.56
N ALA A 27 -4.45 13.77 -2.65
CA ALA A 27 -5.72 14.48 -2.44
C ALA A 27 -6.74 14.12 -3.52
N GLY A 28 -6.38 14.19 -4.80
CA GLY A 28 -7.27 13.77 -5.89
C GLY A 28 -7.62 12.28 -5.87
N PHE A 29 -6.67 11.43 -5.47
CA PHE A 29 -6.90 10.00 -5.29
C PHE A 29 -7.88 9.73 -4.14
N ALA A 30 -7.61 10.28 -2.95
CA ALA A 30 -8.38 10.03 -1.72
C ALA A 30 -9.83 10.51 -1.83
N LEU A 31 -10.04 11.67 -2.47
CA LEU A 31 -11.38 12.20 -2.71
C LEU A 31 -12.20 11.26 -3.58
N LEU A 32 -11.64 10.79 -4.68
CA LEU A 32 -12.39 10.03 -5.68
C LEU A 32 -12.45 8.52 -5.40
N LEU A 33 -11.75 8.02 -4.40
CA LEU A 33 -11.78 6.59 -4.07
C LEU A 33 -13.20 6.12 -3.68
N PRO A 34 -13.96 6.79 -2.79
CA PRO A 34 -15.36 6.46 -2.54
C PRO A 34 -16.34 7.11 -3.54
N VAL A 35 -15.97 8.22 -4.20
CA VAL A 35 -16.88 8.99 -5.05
C VAL A 35 -17.06 8.38 -6.43
N SER A 36 -15.99 7.87 -7.06
CA SER A 36 -16.10 7.30 -8.41
C SER A 36 -17.00 6.06 -8.48
N PRO A 37 -16.97 5.11 -7.52
CA PRO A 37 -17.96 4.02 -7.45
C PRO A 37 -19.39 4.54 -7.21
N ALA A 38 -19.57 5.53 -6.33
CA ALA A 38 -20.89 6.11 -6.07
C ALA A 38 -21.45 6.82 -7.32
N TRP A 39 -20.60 7.47 -8.13
CA TRP A 39 -20.97 8.08 -9.40
C TRP A 39 -21.48 7.07 -10.43
N ALA A 40 -20.84 5.88 -10.47
CA ALA A 40 -21.29 4.79 -11.33
C ALA A 40 -22.68 4.26 -10.91
N VAL A 41 -22.94 4.16 -9.60
CA VAL A 41 -24.26 3.77 -9.07
C VAL A 41 -25.32 4.81 -9.39
N ASP A 42 -25.01 6.09 -9.26
CA ASP A 42 -25.91 7.20 -9.64
C ASP A 42 -26.30 7.11 -11.12
N GLY A 43 -25.37 6.70 -11.99
CA GLY A 43 -25.59 6.42 -13.42
C GLY A 43 -26.25 5.07 -13.73
N GLY A 44 -26.72 4.33 -12.72
CA GLY A 44 -27.46 3.07 -12.86
C GLY A 44 -26.60 1.81 -12.87
N ALA A 45 -25.30 1.88 -12.50
CA ALA A 45 -24.50 0.67 -12.30
C ALA A 45 -24.93 -0.05 -11.00
N ASP A 46 -24.85 -1.38 -11.05
CA ASP A 46 -25.06 -2.24 -9.88
C ASP A 46 -23.84 -2.26 -8.94
N GLU A 47 -23.93 -2.98 -7.85
CA GLU A 47 -22.86 -3.12 -6.84
C GLU A 47 -21.59 -3.76 -7.46
N PHE A 48 -21.75 -4.69 -8.41
CA PHE A 48 -20.62 -5.23 -9.14
C PHE A 48 -19.91 -4.16 -9.95
N GLY A 49 -20.66 -3.32 -10.71
CA GLY A 49 -20.12 -2.20 -11.47
C GLY A 49 -19.38 -1.20 -10.59
N ALA A 50 -19.91 -0.89 -9.40
CA ALA A 50 -19.25 -0.04 -8.42
C ALA A 50 -17.91 -0.64 -7.94
N GLY A 51 -17.90 -1.93 -7.61
CA GLY A 51 -16.69 -2.66 -7.22
C GLY A 51 -15.66 -2.72 -8.35
N LEU A 52 -16.13 -2.87 -9.59
CA LEU A 52 -15.29 -2.91 -10.80
C LEU A 52 -14.54 -1.59 -11.02
N VAL A 53 -15.12 -0.44 -10.66
CA VAL A 53 -14.43 0.88 -10.74
C VAL A 53 -13.13 0.85 -9.93
N THR A 54 -13.18 0.44 -8.66
CA THR A 54 -11.96 0.35 -7.83
C THR A 54 -11.03 -0.77 -8.28
N ALA A 55 -11.57 -1.90 -8.74
CA ALA A 55 -10.76 -3.00 -9.26
C ALA A 55 -9.96 -2.58 -10.50
N VAL A 56 -10.56 -1.86 -11.44
CA VAL A 56 -9.90 -1.32 -12.64
C VAL A 56 -8.85 -0.28 -12.28
N LEU A 57 -9.14 0.61 -11.32
CA LEU A 57 -8.17 1.57 -10.79
C LEU A 57 -6.90 0.85 -10.31
N MET A 58 -7.06 -0.17 -9.46
CA MET A 58 -5.95 -0.89 -8.86
C MET A 58 -5.23 -1.80 -9.85
N ALA A 59 -5.95 -2.45 -10.77
CA ALA A 59 -5.34 -3.25 -11.83
C ALA A 59 -4.45 -2.38 -12.74
N ALA A 60 -4.94 -1.23 -13.17
CA ALA A 60 -4.17 -0.27 -13.95
C ALA A 60 -2.96 0.29 -13.16
N THR A 61 -3.12 0.50 -11.85
CA THR A 61 -2.04 0.90 -10.93
C THR A 61 -0.93 -0.15 -10.94
N VAL A 62 -1.25 -1.42 -10.72
CA VAL A 62 -0.28 -2.53 -10.70
C VAL A 62 0.44 -2.65 -12.04
N LEU A 63 -0.29 -2.61 -13.15
CA LEU A 63 0.31 -2.67 -14.49
C LEU A 63 1.26 -1.50 -14.75
N ALA A 64 0.88 -0.28 -14.37
CA ALA A 64 1.72 0.89 -14.53
C ALA A 64 2.99 0.82 -13.65
N GLN A 65 2.89 0.34 -12.42
CA GLN A 65 4.05 0.16 -11.53
C GLN A 65 5.15 -0.69 -12.15
N MET A 66 4.78 -1.73 -12.91
CA MET A 66 5.75 -2.59 -13.63
C MET A 66 6.51 -1.82 -14.72
N CYS A 67 5.92 -0.77 -15.29
CA CYS A 67 6.47 0.02 -16.39
C CYS A 67 7.26 1.26 -15.94
N VAL A 68 7.13 1.70 -14.66
CA VAL A 68 7.72 2.96 -14.19
C VAL A 68 9.23 3.01 -14.36
N ARG A 69 9.94 1.90 -14.13
CA ARG A 69 11.40 1.84 -14.31
C ARG A 69 11.79 2.17 -15.77
N THR A 70 11.04 1.64 -16.73
CA THR A 70 11.26 1.93 -18.16
C THR A 70 10.94 3.39 -18.46
N ALA A 71 9.82 3.92 -17.96
CA ALA A 71 9.45 5.32 -18.12
C ALA A 71 10.52 6.27 -17.56
N LEU A 72 11.05 6.01 -16.36
CA LEU A 72 12.13 6.81 -15.77
C LEU A 72 13.41 6.79 -16.61
N ARG A 73 13.73 5.66 -17.25
CA ARG A 73 14.92 5.53 -18.12
C ARG A 73 14.76 6.27 -19.45
N THR A 74 13.54 6.28 -20.03
CA THR A 74 13.28 6.85 -21.36
C THR A 74 12.88 8.33 -21.31
N LEU A 75 12.03 8.71 -20.35
CA LEU A 75 11.47 10.06 -20.24
C LEU A 75 12.21 10.94 -19.19
N GLY A 76 12.94 10.31 -18.25
CA GLY A 76 13.52 10.97 -17.10
C GLY A 76 12.51 11.29 -15.99
N TRP A 77 13.00 11.73 -14.84
CA TRP A 77 12.19 11.94 -13.63
C TRP A 77 11.08 12.98 -13.81
N THR A 78 11.42 14.16 -14.33
CA THR A 78 10.47 15.28 -14.46
C THR A 78 9.27 14.91 -15.31
N ARG A 79 9.53 14.32 -16.51
CA ARG A 79 8.45 13.99 -17.45
C ARG A 79 7.60 12.83 -16.93
N THR A 80 8.21 11.84 -16.29
CA THR A 80 7.50 10.69 -15.71
C THR A 80 6.57 11.13 -14.58
N LEU A 81 7.03 12.00 -13.66
CA LEU A 81 6.21 12.56 -12.60
C LEU A 81 5.06 13.42 -13.15
N ALA A 82 5.35 14.30 -14.14
CA ALA A 82 4.32 15.11 -14.77
C ALA A 82 3.27 14.27 -15.48
N LEU A 83 3.70 13.22 -16.21
CA LEU A 83 2.79 12.26 -16.84
C LEU A 83 1.90 11.56 -15.79
N GLY A 84 2.48 11.11 -14.66
CA GLY A 84 1.73 10.50 -13.58
C GLY A 84 0.67 11.44 -12.99
N ALA A 85 1.04 12.70 -12.70
CA ALA A 85 0.11 13.70 -12.19
C ALA A 85 -1.00 14.05 -13.20
N CYS A 86 -0.68 14.18 -14.49
CA CYS A 86 -1.66 14.42 -15.55
C CYS A 86 -2.61 13.22 -15.72
N LEU A 87 -2.10 12.00 -15.79
CA LEU A 87 -2.93 10.80 -15.92
C LEU A 87 -3.82 10.58 -14.69
N LEU A 88 -3.38 10.98 -13.51
CA LEU A 88 -4.18 10.86 -12.30
C LEU A 88 -5.28 11.93 -12.23
N GLY A 89 -5.00 13.17 -12.67
CA GLY A 89 -5.89 14.31 -12.48
C GLY A 89 -6.79 14.63 -13.69
N VAL A 90 -6.24 14.70 -14.91
CA VAL A 90 -7.00 15.14 -16.10
C VAL A 90 -8.21 14.24 -16.39
N PRO A 91 -8.11 12.90 -16.32
CA PRO A 91 -9.27 12.05 -16.59
C PRO A 91 -10.43 12.23 -15.60
N ALA A 92 -10.18 12.79 -14.40
CA ALA A 92 -11.26 13.10 -13.47
C ALA A 92 -12.24 14.15 -14.02
N VAL A 93 -11.72 15.14 -14.75
CA VAL A 93 -12.59 16.14 -15.43
C VAL A 93 -13.39 15.47 -16.55
N LEU A 94 -12.80 14.55 -17.29
CA LEU A 94 -13.54 13.79 -18.32
C LEU A 94 -14.59 12.87 -17.68
N GLN A 95 -14.27 12.27 -16.53
CA GLN A 95 -15.20 11.41 -15.78
C GLN A 95 -16.45 12.17 -15.32
N SER A 96 -16.33 13.47 -14.99
CA SER A 96 -17.48 14.28 -14.56
C SER A 96 -18.51 14.55 -15.67
N LEU A 97 -18.18 14.27 -16.92
CA LEU A 97 -19.06 14.51 -18.07
C LEU A 97 -20.04 13.35 -18.34
N SER A 98 -19.86 12.20 -17.71
CA SER A 98 -20.71 11.03 -17.91
C SER A 98 -20.71 10.13 -16.67
N ASP A 99 -21.89 9.71 -16.25
CA ASP A 99 -22.18 8.76 -15.18
C ASP A 99 -22.25 7.30 -15.67
N HIS A 100 -22.18 7.06 -16.98
CA HIS A 100 -22.18 5.71 -17.53
C HIS A 100 -20.94 4.94 -17.13
N LEU A 101 -21.10 3.65 -16.81
CA LEU A 101 -20.04 2.79 -16.29
C LEU A 101 -18.80 2.72 -17.21
N LEU A 102 -18.98 2.57 -18.55
CA LEU A 102 -17.86 2.42 -19.47
C LEU A 102 -16.93 3.65 -19.52
N PRO A 103 -17.39 4.89 -19.71
CA PRO A 103 -16.58 6.10 -19.58
C PRO A 103 -15.88 6.20 -18.22
N ILE A 104 -16.55 5.84 -17.12
CA ILE A 104 -15.97 5.83 -15.77
C ILE A 104 -14.82 4.81 -15.71
N LEU A 105 -14.98 3.61 -16.20
CA LEU A 105 -13.93 2.59 -16.21
C LEU A 105 -12.70 3.02 -17.03
N LEU A 106 -12.91 3.61 -18.21
CA LEU A 106 -11.81 4.08 -19.07
C LEU A 106 -11.02 5.22 -18.41
N THR A 107 -11.71 6.22 -17.86
CA THR A 107 -11.07 7.33 -17.14
C THR A 107 -10.39 6.86 -15.86
N THR A 108 -11.00 5.92 -15.15
CA THR A 108 -10.44 5.30 -13.94
C THR A 108 -9.19 4.47 -14.25
N ALA A 109 -9.15 3.74 -15.37
CA ALA A 109 -7.94 3.03 -15.80
C ALA A 109 -6.76 4.00 -16.04
N LEU A 110 -7.01 5.14 -16.70
CA LEU A 110 -5.99 6.18 -16.89
C LEU A 110 -5.52 6.75 -15.54
N ARG A 111 -6.45 7.02 -14.62
CA ARG A 111 -6.15 7.49 -13.27
C ARG A 111 -5.33 6.47 -12.49
N GLY A 112 -5.68 5.19 -12.59
CA GLY A 112 -4.92 4.11 -11.98
C GLY A 112 -3.48 4.06 -12.51
N ALA A 113 -3.28 4.17 -13.81
CA ALA A 113 -1.94 4.24 -14.39
C ALA A 113 -1.14 5.45 -13.84
N GLY A 114 -1.78 6.62 -13.73
CA GLY A 114 -1.18 7.81 -13.11
C GLY A 114 -0.79 7.57 -11.65
N PHE A 115 -1.68 6.94 -10.88
CA PHE A 115 -1.44 6.62 -9.46
C PHE A 115 -0.26 5.65 -9.29
N GLY A 116 -0.16 4.62 -10.13
CA GLY A 116 0.97 3.69 -10.11
C GLY A 116 2.32 4.37 -10.39
N ILE A 117 2.36 5.32 -11.32
CA ILE A 117 3.55 6.12 -11.59
C ILE A 117 3.93 6.97 -10.36
N VAL A 118 2.95 7.69 -9.80
CA VAL A 118 3.17 8.61 -8.67
C VAL A 118 3.65 7.87 -7.43
N THR A 119 3.06 6.72 -7.09
CA THR A 119 3.42 5.94 -5.89
C THR A 119 4.84 5.40 -5.97
N VAL A 120 5.26 4.84 -7.10
CA VAL A 120 6.62 4.32 -7.28
C VAL A 120 7.63 5.45 -7.32
N CYS A 121 7.36 6.53 -8.05
CA CYS A 121 8.26 7.69 -8.09
C CYS A 121 8.38 8.34 -6.71
N GLY A 122 7.29 8.51 -5.98
CA GLY A 122 7.26 9.13 -4.66
C GLY A 122 8.08 8.37 -3.63
N SER A 123 7.85 7.07 -3.50
CA SER A 123 8.60 6.21 -2.57
C SER A 123 10.10 6.14 -2.91
N THR A 124 10.43 6.05 -4.20
CA THR A 124 11.81 6.04 -4.68
C THR A 124 12.50 7.38 -4.41
N ALA A 125 11.81 8.51 -4.66
CA ALA A 125 12.31 9.85 -4.39
C ALA A 125 12.52 10.08 -2.88
N ALA A 126 11.60 9.61 -2.02
CA ALA A 126 11.73 9.70 -0.57
C ALA A 126 13.02 9.01 -0.08
N ALA A 127 13.30 7.82 -0.59
CA ALA A 127 14.52 7.08 -0.26
C ALA A 127 15.79 7.77 -0.80
N ALA A 128 15.76 8.30 -2.03
CA ALA A 128 16.91 8.93 -2.67
C ALA A 128 17.27 10.30 -2.06
N LEU A 129 16.27 11.10 -1.67
CA LEU A 129 16.45 12.44 -1.12
C LEU A 129 16.74 12.45 0.39
N ALA A 130 16.59 11.30 1.06
CA ALA A 130 16.83 11.19 2.47
C ALA A 130 18.27 11.57 2.84
N PRO A 131 18.49 12.46 3.85
CA PRO A 131 19.81 12.72 4.38
C PRO A 131 20.45 11.46 4.97
N ARG A 132 21.79 11.37 4.91
CA ARG A 132 22.53 10.23 5.49
C ARG A 132 22.17 10.03 6.96
N GLY A 133 21.76 8.80 7.32
CA GLY A 133 21.36 8.45 8.68
C GLY A 133 19.96 8.91 9.10
N ARG A 134 19.17 9.54 8.20
CA ARG A 134 17.79 10.00 8.49
C ARG A 134 16.74 9.45 7.52
N GLN A 135 17.00 8.29 6.93
CA GLN A 135 16.09 7.67 5.97
C GLN A 135 14.69 7.40 6.58
N GLY A 136 14.65 6.93 7.83
CA GLY A 136 13.38 6.70 8.52
C GLY A 136 12.52 7.96 8.65
N ALA A 137 13.13 9.10 8.99
CA ALA A 137 12.42 10.37 9.12
C ALA A 137 11.89 10.89 7.75
N ALA A 138 12.66 10.72 6.67
CA ALA A 138 12.24 11.10 5.32
C ALA A 138 11.06 10.22 4.82
N ILE A 139 11.13 8.91 5.05
CA ILE A 139 10.05 7.97 4.73
C ILE A 139 8.81 8.26 5.59
N GLY A 140 8.99 8.60 6.87
CA GLY A 140 7.90 8.99 7.75
C GLY A 140 7.16 10.24 7.28
N LEU A 141 7.88 11.29 6.86
CA LEU A 141 7.29 12.50 6.28
C LEU A 141 6.57 12.23 4.96
N TYR A 142 7.15 11.40 4.09
CA TYR A 142 6.48 10.93 2.88
C TYR A 142 5.18 10.20 3.23
N GLY A 143 5.22 9.27 4.20
CA GLY A 143 4.05 8.55 4.67
C GLY A 143 2.96 9.49 5.21
N LEU A 144 3.34 10.56 5.92
CA LEU A 144 2.39 11.57 6.40
C LEU A 144 1.75 12.35 5.24
N ALA A 145 2.52 12.76 4.22
CA ALA A 145 1.99 13.44 3.04
C ALA A 145 1.02 12.57 2.23
N VAL A 146 1.19 11.25 2.28
CA VAL A 146 0.29 10.26 1.67
C VAL A 146 -0.96 10.03 2.52
N ALA A 147 -0.80 9.90 3.84
CA ALA A 147 -1.88 9.57 4.75
C ALA A 147 -2.83 10.75 5.03
N LEU A 148 -2.31 11.97 5.12
CA LEU A 148 -3.09 13.15 5.48
C LEU A 148 -4.29 13.39 4.56
N PRO A 149 -4.16 13.37 3.20
CA PRO A 149 -5.31 13.47 2.32
C PRO A 149 -6.33 12.35 2.52
N GLN A 150 -5.87 11.13 2.79
CA GLN A 150 -6.77 9.99 3.00
C GLN A 150 -7.57 10.14 4.30
N VAL A 151 -6.96 10.61 5.37
CA VAL A 151 -7.65 10.84 6.67
C VAL A 151 -8.62 12.02 6.59
N VAL A 152 -8.39 12.99 5.72
CA VAL A 152 -9.24 14.20 5.62
C VAL A 152 -10.26 14.08 4.48
N LEU A 153 -9.81 13.81 3.26
CA LEU A 153 -10.69 13.90 2.08
C LEU A 153 -11.54 12.65 1.86
N THR A 154 -11.03 11.44 2.20
CA THR A 154 -11.85 10.24 2.06
C THR A 154 -13.09 10.27 2.97
N PRO A 155 -12.98 10.63 4.27
CA PRO A 155 -14.15 10.81 5.11
C PRO A 155 -15.03 12.02 4.73
N ALA A 156 -14.43 13.09 4.21
CA ALA A 156 -15.20 14.26 3.79
C ALA A 156 -16.03 13.99 2.51
N ALA A 157 -15.63 13.03 1.70
CA ALA A 157 -16.24 12.76 0.40
C ALA A 157 -17.77 12.53 0.45
N PRO A 158 -18.35 11.67 1.32
CA PRO A 158 -19.79 11.48 1.39
C PRO A 158 -20.56 12.75 1.77
N TRP A 159 -19.99 13.58 2.64
CA TRP A 159 -20.60 14.86 3.01
C TRP A 159 -20.52 15.88 1.86
N LEU A 160 -19.37 15.94 1.17
CA LEU A 160 -19.20 16.82 0.01
C LEU A 160 -20.18 16.46 -1.12
N THR A 161 -20.38 15.18 -1.41
CA THR A 161 -21.32 14.72 -2.44
C THR A 161 -22.79 14.93 -2.05
N ALA A 162 -23.10 14.99 -0.76
CA ALA A 162 -24.42 15.35 -0.28
C ALA A 162 -24.70 16.86 -0.32
N THR A 163 -23.65 17.69 -0.32
CA THR A 163 -23.76 19.15 -0.28
C THR A 163 -23.62 19.78 -1.67
N PHE A 164 -22.78 19.21 -2.52
CA PHE A 164 -22.45 19.71 -3.85
C PHE A 164 -22.81 18.67 -4.91
N ALA A 165 -23.07 19.13 -6.14
CA ALA A 165 -23.33 18.24 -7.26
C ALA A 165 -22.17 17.27 -7.50
N LEU A 166 -22.47 15.97 -7.68
CA LEU A 166 -21.50 14.90 -7.89
C LEU A 166 -20.48 15.21 -9.00
N PRO A 167 -20.88 15.72 -10.20
CA PRO A 167 -19.92 16.08 -11.25
C PRO A 167 -18.86 17.09 -10.79
N VAL A 168 -19.24 18.06 -9.93
CA VAL A 168 -18.30 19.05 -9.40
C VAL A 168 -17.25 18.39 -8.50
N ILE A 169 -17.68 17.48 -7.62
CA ILE A 169 -16.77 16.77 -6.73
C ILE A 169 -15.84 15.86 -7.54
N ILE A 170 -16.35 15.18 -8.58
CA ILE A 170 -15.54 14.38 -9.48
C ILE A 170 -14.50 15.23 -10.20
N ALA A 171 -14.90 16.40 -10.73
CA ALA A 171 -13.98 17.33 -11.37
C ALA A 171 -12.88 17.82 -10.42
N CYS A 172 -13.15 17.94 -9.10
CA CYS A 172 -12.13 18.23 -8.09
C CYS A 172 -11.03 17.16 -8.01
N GLY A 173 -11.24 15.97 -8.56
CA GLY A 173 -10.18 14.97 -8.77
C GLY A 173 -9.02 15.45 -9.66
N VAL A 174 -9.10 16.64 -10.26
CA VAL A 174 -8.03 17.32 -11.00
C VAL A 174 -6.88 17.81 -10.11
N LEU A 175 -7.02 17.80 -8.79
CA LEU A 175 -6.01 18.28 -7.83
C LEU A 175 -4.58 17.82 -8.13
N PRO A 176 -4.29 16.59 -8.62
CA PRO A 176 -2.94 16.16 -9.01
C PRO A 176 -2.26 17.07 -10.04
N VAL A 177 -3.03 17.70 -10.93
CA VAL A 177 -2.50 18.62 -11.95
C VAL A 177 -1.86 19.86 -11.31
N LEU A 178 -2.35 20.28 -10.15
CA LEU A 178 -1.77 21.40 -9.39
C LEU A 178 -0.33 21.09 -8.91
N ALA A 179 0.07 19.82 -8.87
CA ALA A 179 1.43 19.42 -8.51
C ALA A 179 2.46 19.68 -9.61
N LEU A 180 2.05 19.91 -10.86
CA LEU A 180 2.94 20.05 -12.03
C LEU A 180 4.09 21.04 -11.85
N PRO A 181 3.91 22.25 -11.27
CA PRO A 181 5.01 23.19 -11.07
C PRO A 181 6.16 22.61 -10.26
N TRP A 182 5.87 21.74 -9.30
CA TRP A 182 6.88 21.14 -8.40
C TRP A 182 7.54 19.88 -8.96
N THR A 183 6.95 19.23 -9.98
CA THR A 183 7.53 18.01 -10.59
C THR A 183 8.90 18.23 -11.18
N ARG A 184 9.13 19.42 -11.78
CA ARG A 184 10.43 19.79 -12.38
C ARG A 184 11.51 19.99 -11.31
N ALA A 185 11.20 20.64 -10.19
CA ALA A 185 12.14 20.85 -9.10
C ALA A 185 12.46 19.51 -8.40
N LEU A 186 11.43 18.69 -8.15
CA LEU A 186 11.59 17.35 -7.59
C LEU A 186 12.46 16.46 -8.51
N GLY A 187 12.14 16.40 -9.80
CA GLY A 187 12.89 15.57 -10.77
C GLY A 187 14.38 15.94 -10.79
N ARG A 188 14.72 17.24 -10.87
CA ARG A 188 16.10 17.72 -10.83
C ARG A 188 16.81 17.37 -9.52
N ALA A 189 16.13 17.50 -8.38
CA ALA A 189 16.70 17.17 -7.08
C ALA A 189 17.05 15.68 -6.97
N VAL A 190 16.17 14.78 -7.45
CA VAL A 190 16.43 13.34 -7.46
C VAL A 190 17.55 12.98 -8.43
N GLU A 191 17.56 13.55 -9.65
CA GLU A 191 18.62 13.30 -10.64
C GLU A 191 19.99 13.76 -10.15
N ALA A 192 20.08 14.90 -9.45
CA ALA A 192 21.32 15.37 -8.84
C ALA A 192 21.86 14.38 -7.79
N ARG A 193 20.98 13.86 -6.93
CA ARG A 193 21.35 12.88 -5.89
C ARG A 193 21.78 11.53 -6.46
N THR A 194 21.13 11.07 -7.53
CA THR A 194 21.45 9.78 -8.16
C THR A 194 22.73 9.81 -8.99
N LYS A 195 23.22 10.99 -9.39
CA LYS A 195 24.51 11.18 -10.07
C LYS A 195 25.71 11.24 -9.11
N GLU A 196 25.49 11.47 -7.82
CA GLU A 196 26.57 11.37 -6.83
C GLU A 196 27.04 9.91 -6.74
N PRO A 197 28.37 9.60 -6.86
CA PRO A 197 28.88 8.24 -6.78
C PRO A 197 28.46 7.64 -5.44
N ALA A 198 27.83 6.49 -5.48
CA ALA A 198 27.52 5.72 -4.28
C ALA A 198 28.83 5.28 -3.62
N ALA A 199 29.25 6.00 -2.58
CA ALA A 199 30.39 5.63 -1.75
C ALA A 199 30.02 4.44 -0.84
N GLN A 200 29.72 3.27 -1.42
CA GLN A 200 29.57 2.02 -0.67
C GLN A 200 29.95 0.83 -1.56
N GLY A 201 31.21 0.45 -1.48
CA GLY A 201 31.69 -0.87 -1.88
C GLY A 201 31.25 -1.95 -0.89
N GLY A 202 29.94 -2.16 -0.76
CA GLY A 202 29.40 -3.35 -0.12
C GLY A 202 29.36 -4.47 -1.15
N ARG A 203 29.86 -5.65 -0.80
CA ARG A 203 29.75 -6.87 -1.59
C ARG A 203 28.27 -7.14 -1.82
N VAL A 204 27.76 -6.79 -3.01
CA VAL A 204 26.36 -7.06 -3.38
C VAL A 204 26.26 -8.57 -3.58
N GLU A 205 25.71 -9.28 -2.61
CA GLU A 205 25.29 -10.67 -2.81
C GLU A 205 24.30 -10.70 -3.98
N ARG A 206 24.39 -11.75 -4.80
CA ARG A 206 23.51 -11.86 -5.97
C ARG A 206 22.07 -12.00 -5.51
N PRO A 207 21.13 -11.16 -5.99
CA PRO A 207 19.74 -11.27 -5.62
C PRO A 207 19.18 -12.66 -5.95
N ALA A 208 18.37 -13.20 -5.05
CA ALA A 208 17.72 -14.48 -5.26
C ALA A 208 16.73 -14.40 -6.45
N ARG A 209 16.41 -15.56 -7.04
CA ARG A 209 15.36 -15.62 -8.07
C ARG A 209 14.04 -15.08 -7.50
N VAL A 210 13.32 -14.26 -8.26
CA VAL A 210 12.04 -13.64 -7.85
C VAL A 210 11.08 -14.68 -7.26
N ALA A 211 10.92 -15.84 -7.88
CA ALA A 211 10.07 -16.92 -7.37
C ALA A 211 10.49 -17.42 -5.97
N THR A 212 11.79 -17.44 -5.67
CA THR A 212 12.28 -17.82 -4.34
C THR A 212 11.94 -16.78 -3.30
N VAL A 213 12.07 -15.50 -3.64
CA VAL A 213 11.69 -14.38 -2.76
C VAL A 213 10.19 -14.44 -2.48
N LEU A 214 9.36 -14.55 -3.52
CA LEU A 214 7.90 -14.62 -3.38
C LEU A 214 7.45 -15.80 -2.50
N ARG A 215 8.06 -16.97 -2.64
CA ARG A 215 7.76 -18.11 -1.77
C ARG A 215 8.06 -17.84 -0.30
N ARG A 216 9.15 -17.12 0.00
CA ARG A 216 9.51 -16.77 1.39
C ARG A 216 8.53 -15.78 2.02
N ILE A 217 8.03 -14.82 1.24
CA ILE A 217 7.15 -13.75 1.72
C ILE A 217 5.67 -14.02 1.46
N LEU A 218 5.29 -15.23 1.02
CA LEU A 218 3.92 -15.55 0.64
C LEU A 218 2.92 -15.33 1.78
N LEU A 219 3.28 -15.72 3.01
CA LEU A 219 2.39 -15.56 4.17
C LEU A 219 2.14 -14.08 4.52
N PRO A 220 3.16 -13.22 4.71
CA PRO A 220 2.90 -11.80 4.92
C PRO A 220 2.18 -11.13 3.76
N LEU A 221 2.42 -11.56 2.51
CA LEU A 221 1.66 -11.04 1.36
C LEU A 221 0.20 -11.47 1.37
N ALA A 222 -0.11 -12.71 1.79
CA ALA A 222 -1.50 -13.18 1.90
C ALA A 222 -2.26 -12.41 2.99
N VAL A 223 -1.64 -12.20 4.16
CA VAL A 223 -2.23 -11.39 5.24
C VAL A 223 -2.46 -9.95 4.77
N LEU A 224 -1.49 -9.36 4.09
CA LEU A 224 -1.61 -8.01 3.52
C LEU A 224 -2.78 -7.94 2.54
N LEU A 225 -2.82 -8.85 1.57
CA LEU A 225 -3.86 -8.90 0.53
C LEU A 225 -5.26 -8.97 1.14
N LEU A 226 -5.45 -9.80 2.16
CA LEU A 226 -6.76 -9.96 2.80
C LEU A 226 -7.19 -8.73 3.60
N VAL A 227 -6.26 -8.12 4.36
CA VAL A 227 -6.61 -6.93 5.12
C VAL A 227 -6.82 -5.73 4.21
N THR A 228 -6.07 -5.63 3.11
CA THR A 228 -6.29 -4.57 2.12
C THR A 228 -7.54 -4.81 1.28
N ALA A 229 -7.95 -6.05 1.08
CA ALA A 229 -9.24 -6.39 0.50
C ALA A 229 -10.40 -5.88 1.38
N ALA A 230 -10.34 -6.12 2.68
CA ALA A 230 -11.33 -5.63 3.62
C ALA A 230 -11.38 -4.08 3.67
N GLY A 231 -10.22 -3.43 3.75
CA GLY A 231 -10.12 -1.97 3.74
C GLY A 231 -10.61 -1.36 2.42
N GLY A 232 -10.21 -1.92 1.29
CA GLY A 232 -10.64 -1.49 -0.03
C GLY A 232 -12.14 -1.61 -0.25
N ALA A 233 -12.75 -2.69 0.24
CA ALA A 233 -14.19 -2.91 0.22
C ALA A 233 -14.92 -1.80 0.99
N VAL A 234 -14.49 -1.48 2.22
CA VAL A 234 -15.09 -0.38 3.01
C VAL A 234 -14.89 0.97 2.34
N LEU A 235 -13.67 1.27 1.87
CA LEU A 235 -13.36 2.54 1.20
C LEU A 235 -14.19 2.78 -0.07
N THR A 236 -14.56 1.71 -0.76
CA THR A 236 -15.37 1.75 -1.99
C THR A 236 -16.86 1.90 -1.68
N PHE A 237 -17.37 1.14 -0.72
CA PHE A 237 -18.81 0.96 -0.53
C PHE A 237 -19.38 1.65 0.71
N ALA A 238 -18.58 2.36 1.52
CA ALA A 238 -19.10 3.04 2.71
C ALA A 238 -20.32 3.94 2.42
N PRO A 239 -20.37 4.72 1.32
CA PRO A 239 -21.56 5.52 1.00
C PRO A 239 -22.80 4.69 0.67
N GLN A 240 -22.66 3.41 0.31
CA GLN A 240 -23.75 2.56 -0.17
C GLN A 240 -24.35 1.68 0.93
N PHE A 241 -23.54 1.21 1.88
CA PHE A 241 -24.04 0.40 3.00
C PHE A 241 -24.36 1.19 4.26
N THR A 242 -24.20 2.52 4.23
CA THR A 242 -24.59 3.42 5.34
C THR A 242 -25.85 4.20 4.97
N ASN A 243 -26.72 4.46 5.95
CA ASN A 243 -28.01 5.10 5.72
C ASN A 243 -27.92 6.62 5.60
N THR A 244 -26.78 7.25 5.96
CA THR A 244 -26.60 8.69 5.90
C THR A 244 -25.17 9.08 5.52
N PRO A 245 -24.98 10.20 4.81
CA PRO A 245 -23.65 10.72 4.50
C PRO A 245 -22.78 10.97 5.74
N THR A 246 -23.41 11.40 6.83
CA THR A 246 -22.71 11.65 8.11
C THR A 246 -22.17 10.36 8.69
N LEU A 247 -22.95 9.25 8.65
CA LEU A 247 -22.49 7.96 9.13
C LEU A 247 -21.39 7.38 8.23
N ALA A 248 -21.50 7.54 6.90
CA ALA A 248 -20.44 7.20 5.97
C ALA A 248 -19.14 7.94 6.28
N ALA A 249 -19.24 9.26 6.48
CA ALA A 249 -18.09 10.10 6.84
C ALA A 249 -17.46 9.68 8.17
N ALA A 250 -18.27 9.48 9.21
CA ALA A 250 -17.80 9.03 10.52
C ALA A 250 -17.13 7.65 10.45
N GLY A 251 -17.70 6.73 9.69
CA GLY A 251 -17.15 5.39 9.48
C GLY A 251 -15.81 5.41 8.73
N LEU A 252 -15.73 6.18 7.65
CA LEU A 252 -14.47 6.36 6.91
C LEU A 252 -13.40 7.05 7.76
N LEU A 253 -13.78 8.03 8.59
CA LEU A 253 -12.86 8.67 9.53
C LEU A 253 -12.37 7.67 10.58
N ALA A 254 -13.26 6.87 11.15
CA ALA A 254 -12.92 5.83 12.10
C ALA A 254 -11.88 4.84 11.49
N LEU A 255 -12.13 4.37 10.27
CA LEU A 255 -11.22 3.47 9.57
C LEU A 255 -9.87 4.14 9.27
N THR A 256 -9.86 5.31 8.63
CA THR A 256 -8.63 5.92 8.12
C THR A 256 -7.77 6.53 9.22
N ALA A 257 -8.37 7.13 10.25
CA ALA A 257 -7.64 7.70 11.37
C ALA A 257 -6.99 6.60 12.23
N THR A 258 -7.74 5.54 12.57
CA THR A 258 -7.17 4.41 13.33
C THR A 258 -6.12 3.66 12.51
N ALA A 259 -6.30 3.55 11.20
CA ALA A 259 -5.27 2.98 10.32
C ALA A 259 -3.98 3.81 10.33
N ALA A 260 -4.07 5.14 10.27
CA ALA A 260 -2.90 6.01 10.32
C ALA A 260 -2.15 5.89 11.65
N VAL A 261 -2.87 5.91 12.77
CA VAL A 261 -2.31 5.77 14.12
C VAL A 261 -1.68 4.39 14.32
N ALA A 262 -2.38 3.32 13.94
CA ALA A 262 -1.88 1.95 14.08
C ALA A 262 -0.68 1.69 13.18
N ARG A 263 -0.65 2.23 11.96
CA ARG A 263 0.50 2.13 11.05
C ARG A 263 1.75 2.72 11.68
N TRP A 264 1.63 3.88 12.31
CA TRP A 264 2.74 4.54 13.00
C TRP A 264 3.17 3.74 14.24
N GLY A 265 2.24 3.45 15.16
CA GLY A 265 2.54 2.77 16.41
C GLY A 265 3.09 1.35 16.23
N CYS A 266 2.52 0.57 15.29
CA CYS A 266 3.03 -0.77 14.97
C CYS A 266 4.40 -0.73 14.30
N GLY A 267 4.69 0.32 13.51
CA GLY A 267 6.03 0.52 12.93
C GLY A 267 7.11 0.68 14.00
N GLU A 268 6.85 1.48 15.05
CA GLU A 268 7.77 1.64 16.18
C GLU A 268 7.87 0.37 17.06
N LEU A 269 6.78 -0.39 17.16
CA LEU A 269 6.72 -1.59 17.98
C LEU A 269 7.44 -2.78 17.31
N ALA A 270 7.52 -2.80 15.99
CA ALA A 270 8.12 -3.87 15.21
C ALA A 270 9.57 -4.19 15.60
N ASP A 271 10.33 -3.16 16.02
CA ASP A 271 11.73 -3.33 16.44
C ASP A 271 11.90 -3.91 17.86
N ARG A 272 10.80 -4.02 18.63
CA ARG A 272 10.86 -4.35 20.08
C ARG A 272 10.23 -5.69 20.43
N ILE A 273 9.34 -6.21 19.62
CA ILE A 273 8.50 -7.37 19.94
C ILE A 273 8.47 -8.36 18.77
N ALA A 274 8.28 -9.65 19.09
CA ALA A 274 8.10 -10.69 18.08
C ALA A 274 6.87 -10.36 17.20
N LEU A 275 7.08 -10.26 15.88
CA LEU A 275 6.05 -9.79 14.92
C LEU A 275 4.85 -10.72 14.82
N ARG A 276 5.09 -12.04 14.89
CA ARG A 276 4.08 -13.05 14.62
C ARG A 276 2.86 -13.01 15.56
N PRO A 277 3.00 -12.94 16.91
CA PRO A 277 1.84 -12.83 17.79
C PRO A 277 1.06 -11.54 17.57
N ILE A 278 1.73 -10.42 17.26
CA ILE A 278 1.06 -9.15 16.99
C ILE A 278 0.26 -9.25 15.69
N ILE A 279 0.83 -9.84 14.64
CA ILE A 279 0.12 -10.08 13.37
C ILE A 279 -1.12 -10.95 13.60
N ALA A 280 -1.01 -12.01 14.42
CA ALA A 280 -2.15 -12.87 14.73
C ALA A 280 -3.24 -12.10 15.51
N VAL A 281 -2.88 -11.29 16.50
CA VAL A 281 -3.81 -10.42 17.25
C VAL A 281 -4.50 -9.44 16.32
N LEU A 282 -3.76 -8.72 15.48
CA LEU A 282 -4.34 -7.74 14.55
C LEU A 282 -5.22 -8.42 13.48
N ALA A 283 -4.85 -9.59 12.98
CA ALA A 283 -5.70 -10.35 12.06
C ALA A 283 -7.00 -10.82 12.73
N SER A 284 -6.94 -11.22 14.00
CA SER A 284 -8.13 -11.53 14.81
C SER A 284 -9.00 -10.29 15.06
N THR A 285 -8.37 -9.13 15.27
CA THR A 285 -9.05 -7.84 15.40
C THR A 285 -9.76 -7.45 14.08
N ALA A 286 -9.11 -7.68 12.92
CA ALA A 286 -9.74 -7.47 11.62
C ALA A 286 -10.96 -8.40 11.41
N CYS A 287 -10.84 -9.67 11.79
CA CYS A 287 -11.94 -10.63 11.73
C CYS A 287 -13.13 -10.16 12.61
N ALA A 288 -12.87 -9.77 13.86
CA ALA A 288 -13.91 -9.27 14.75
C ALA A 288 -14.54 -7.96 14.20
N GLY A 289 -13.72 -7.05 13.66
CA GLY A 289 -14.19 -5.81 13.04
C GLY A 289 -15.13 -6.09 11.86
N LEU A 290 -14.76 -7.01 10.97
CA LEU A 290 -15.60 -7.43 9.83
C LEU A 290 -16.90 -8.09 10.27
N ALA A 291 -16.87 -8.93 11.31
CA ALA A 291 -18.07 -9.55 11.87
C ALA A 291 -19.04 -8.50 12.44
N LEU A 292 -18.53 -7.51 13.18
CA LEU A 292 -19.34 -6.41 13.70
C LEU A 292 -19.95 -5.57 12.58
N ILE A 293 -19.20 -5.27 11.51
CA ILE A 293 -19.71 -4.57 10.33
C ILE A 293 -20.84 -5.40 9.67
N ALA A 294 -20.63 -6.70 9.49
CA ALA A 294 -21.63 -7.60 8.90
C ALA A 294 -22.93 -7.59 9.71
N LEU A 295 -22.84 -7.70 11.04
CA LEU A 295 -23.98 -7.64 11.94
C LEU A 295 -24.69 -6.28 11.89
N ALA A 296 -23.91 -5.19 11.90
CA ALA A 296 -24.48 -3.84 11.87
C ALA A 296 -25.24 -3.55 10.57
N VAL A 297 -24.69 -3.98 9.43
CA VAL A 297 -25.30 -3.77 8.11
C VAL A 297 -26.50 -4.69 7.87
N GLY A 298 -26.53 -5.87 8.52
CA GLY A 298 -27.61 -6.86 8.36
C GLY A 298 -28.80 -6.68 9.31
N SER A 299 -28.73 -5.73 10.26
CA SER A 299 -29.80 -5.51 11.24
C SER A 299 -30.69 -4.33 10.88
N ASP A 300 -32.02 -4.47 10.97
CA ASP A 300 -33.03 -3.43 10.69
C ASP A 300 -32.92 -2.20 11.62
N GLY A 301 -32.13 -2.25 12.64
CA GLY A 301 -31.84 -1.16 13.58
C GLY A 301 -30.34 -1.01 13.76
N ALA A 302 -29.60 -0.88 12.65
CA ALA A 302 -28.14 -0.80 12.65
C ALA A 302 -27.65 0.06 13.81
N THR A 303 -27.16 -0.59 14.84
CA THR A 303 -26.59 0.10 15.98
C THR A 303 -25.32 0.79 15.47
N VAL A 304 -25.43 2.10 15.27
CA VAL A 304 -24.29 2.98 14.84
C VAL A 304 -23.03 2.62 15.61
N LEU A 305 -23.19 2.26 16.89
CA LEU A 305 -22.10 1.82 17.75
C LEU A 305 -21.41 0.55 17.23
N LEU A 306 -22.15 -0.48 16.77
CA LEU A 306 -21.56 -1.71 16.23
C LEU A 306 -20.77 -1.42 14.95
N LEU A 307 -21.34 -0.60 14.05
CA LEU A 307 -20.68 -0.23 12.80
C LEU A 307 -19.39 0.54 13.06
N LEU A 308 -19.45 1.59 13.88
CA LEU A 308 -18.28 2.41 14.18
C LEU A 308 -17.20 1.61 14.95
N THR A 309 -17.60 0.75 15.88
CA THR A 309 -16.66 -0.14 16.59
C THR A 309 -16.00 -1.11 15.61
N GLY A 310 -16.78 -1.72 14.71
CA GLY A 310 -16.24 -2.61 13.67
C GLY A 310 -15.24 -1.89 12.76
N LEU A 311 -15.54 -0.65 12.34
CA LEU A 311 -14.66 0.15 11.50
C LEU A 311 -13.40 0.64 12.22
N LEU A 312 -13.48 0.97 13.52
CA LEU A 312 -12.32 1.29 14.36
C LEU A 312 -11.38 0.09 14.48
N LEU A 313 -11.92 -1.10 14.78
CA LEU A 313 -11.14 -2.33 14.89
C LEU A 313 -10.49 -2.71 13.55
N LEU A 314 -11.28 -2.67 12.49
CA LEU A 314 -10.77 -2.95 11.14
C LEU A 314 -9.69 -1.94 10.73
N GLY A 315 -9.88 -0.65 11.01
CA GLY A 315 -8.90 0.39 10.70
C GLY A 315 -7.58 0.18 11.43
N GLY A 316 -7.63 -0.09 12.74
CA GLY A 316 -6.44 -0.40 13.53
C GLY A 316 -5.68 -1.63 12.99
N ALA A 317 -6.39 -2.70 12.66
CA ALA A 317 -5.82 -3.89 12.06
C ALA A 317 -5.26 -3.61 10.64
N TYR A 318 -6.01 -2.88 9.82
CA TYR A 318 -5.62 -2.50 8.46
C TYR A 318 -4.30 -1.71 8.45
N GLY A 319 -4.16 -0.69 9.30
CA GLY A 319 -2.92 0.09 9.37
C GLY A 319 -1.76 -0.68 9.99
N GLY A 320 -2.00 -1.40 11.10
CA GLY A 320 -0.97 -2.17 11.79
C GLY A 320 -0.42 -3.31 10.95
N LEU A 321 -1.28 -4.10 10.31
CA LEU A 321 -0.85 -5.21 9.44
C LEU A 321 -0.08 -4.72 8.22
N GLN A 322 -0.40 -3.56 7.65
CA GLN A 322 0.38 -2.98 6.55
C GLN A 322 1.84 -2.73 6.96
N SER A 323 2.09 -2.16 8.13
CA SER A 323 3.46 -1.94 8.61
C SER A 323 4.17 -3.25 8.93
N LEU A 324 3.52 -4.13 9.70
CA LEU A 324 4.16 -5.36 10.19
C LEU A 324 4.42 -6.38 9.09
N THR A 325 3.53 -6.51 8.11
CA THR A 325 3.76 -7.42 6.95
C THR A 325 4.91 -6.96 6.08
N LEU A 326 5.14 -5.64 5.94
CA LEU A 326 6.28 -5.11 5.20
C LEU A 326 7.60 -5.42 5.92
N VAL A 327 7.66 -5.18 7.24
CA VAL A 327 8.84 -5.50 8.06
C VAL A 327 9.12 -6.99 8.00
N GLN A 328 8.10 -7.82 8.26
CA GLN A 328 8.24 -9.29 8.19
C GLN A 328 8.69 -9.77 6.79
N ALA A 329 8.17 -9.18 5.73
CA ALA A 329 8.58 -9.53 4.37
C ALA A 329 10.05 -9.19 4.11
N PHE A 330 10.55 -8.06 4.61
CA PHE A 330 11.97 -7.70 4.51
C PHE A 330 12.87 -8.65 5.29
N ASP A 331 12.47 -9.04 6.50
CA ASP A 331 13.23 -9.99 7.33
C ASP A 331 13.34 -11.36 6.67
N LEU A 332 12.25 -11.86 6.09
CA LEU A 332 12.23 -13.16 5.42
C LEU A 332 12.95 -13.16 4.07
N ALA A 333 12.95 -12.04 3.36
CA ALA A 333 13.57 -11.92 2.04
C ALA A 333 15.09 -11.71 2.09
N GLY A 334 15.58 -11.05 3.14
CA GLY A 334 16.97 -10.61 3.26
C GLY A 334 17.24 -9.25 2.62
N ALA A 335 18.33 -8.61 3.07
CA ALA A 335 18.68 -7.23 2.69
C ALA A 335 18.89 -7.05 1.18
N GLU A 336 19.44 -8.06 0.50
CA GLU A 336 19.74 -8.09 -0.93
C GLU A 336 18.47 -8.12 -1.81
N ASN A 337 17.33 -8.55 -1.25
CA ASN A 337 16.06 -8.69 -1.98
C ASN A 337 15.05 -7.59 -1.64
N ARG A 338 15.41 -6.56 -0.89
CA ARG A 338 14.49 -5.49 -0.43
C ARG A 338 13.71 -4.82 -1.56
N HIS A 339 14.35 -4.58 -2.70
CA HIS A 339 13.67 -3.97 -3.85
C HIS A 339 12.55 -4.87 -4.37
N THR A 340 12.83 -6.15 -4.63
CA THR A 340 11.85 -7.13 -5.11
C THR A 340 10.69 -7.29 -4.10
N THR A 341 11.01 -7.32 -2.81
CA THR A 341 10.04 -7.42 -1.72
C THR A 341 9.13 -6.21 -1.66
N SER A 342 9.68 -4.99 -1.77
CA SER A 342 8.89 -3.76 -1.77
C SER A 342 7.92 -3.70 -2.95
N VAL A 343 8.37 -4.07 -4.14
CA VAL A 343 7.51 -4.13 -5.34
C VAL A 343 6.40 -5.15 -5.15
N ALA A 344 6.72 -6.37 -4.69
CA ALA A 344 5.73 -7.40 -4.45
C ALA A 344 4.70 -6.99 -3.37
N TRP A 345 5.17 -6.30 -2.33
CA TRP A 345 4.31 -5.80 -1.26
C TRP A 345 3.33 -4.72 -1.78
N ASN A 346 3.80 -3.75 -2.57
CA ASN A 346 2.94 -2.72 -3.18
C ASN A 346 1.90 -3.34 -4.12
N ILE A 347 2.32 -4.30 -4.97
CA ILE A 347 1.40 -5.05 -5.83
C ILE A 347 0.35 -5.80 -5.00
N GLY A 348 0.77 -6.46 -3.92
CA GLY A 348 -0.15 -7.16 -3.01
C GLY A 348 -1.15 -6.23 -2.34
N TYR A 349 -0.70 -5.03 -1.95
CA TYR A 349 -1.54 -3.98 -1.37
C TYR A 349 -2.62 -3.50 -2.35
N ASP A 350 -2.21 -3.10 -3.55
CA ASP A 350 -3.12 -2.57 -4.57
C ASP A 350 -4.05 -3.67 -5.12
N ALA A 351 -3.52 -4.87 -5.36
CA ALA A 351 -4.32 -6.01 -5.78
C ALA A 351 -5.36 -6.41 -4.72
N GLY A 352 -4.98 -6.42 -3.43
CA GLY A 352 -5.91 -6.68 -2.35
C GLY A 352 -7.05 -5.66 -2.33
N THR A 353 -6.74 -4.37 -2.40
CA THR A 353 -7.74 -3.28 -2.43
C THR A 353 -8.73 -3.46 -3.59
N GLY A 354 -8.24 -3.73 -4.79
CA GLY A 354 -9.09 -3.94 -5.97
C GLY A 354 -9.92 -5.22 -5.90
N LEU A 355 -9.31 -6.35 -5.53
CA LEU A 355 -9.99 -7.64 -5.41
C LEU A 355 -11.06 -7.61 -4.31
N GLY A 356 -10.79 -6.93 -3.19
CA GLY A 356 -11.74 -6.80 -2.10
C GLY A 356 -12.97 -6.00 -2.49
N SER A 357 -12.78 -4.90 -3.22
CA SER A 357 -13.89 -4.10 -3.75
C SER A 357 -14.74 -4.91 -4.73
N LEU A 358 -14.09 -5.65 -5.64
CA LEU A 358 -14.80 -6.50 -6.59
C LEU A 358 -15.54 -7.65 -5.88
N ALA A 359 -14.90 -8.31 -4.91
CA ALA A 359 -15.49 -9.42 -4.18
C ALA A 359 -16.71 -8.98 -3.34
N LEU A 360 -16.62 -7.82 -2.65
CA LEU A 360 -17.75 -7.29 -1.91
C LEU A 360 -18.90 -6.88 -2.84
N GLY A 361 -18.60 -6.24 -3.99
CA GLY A 361 -19.59 -5.88 -4.99
C GLY A 361 -20.35 -7.10 -5.53
N LEU A 362 -19.62 -8.16 -5.89
CA LEU A 362 -20.21 -9.45 -6.30
C LEU A 362 -21.09 -10.05 -5.21
N ALA A 363 -20.62 -10.06 -3.96
CA ALA A 363 -21.37 -10.62 -2.84
C ALA A 363 -22.61 -9.79 -2.51
N ALA A 364 -22.52 -8.45 -2.60
CA ALA A 364 -23.64 -7.55 -2.37
C ALA A 364 -24.71 -7.70 -3.45
N GLN A 365 -24.33 -7.82 -4.70
CA GLN A 365 -25.24 -8.06 -5.82
C GLN A 365 -25.90 -9.45 -5.75
N ALA A 366 -25.14 -10.50 -5.39
CA ALA A 366 -25.66 -11.86 -5.31
C ALA A 366 -26.53 -12.11 -4.07
N ALA A 367 -26.31 -11.37 -2.99
CA ALA A 367 -26.98 -11.50 -1.71
C ALA A 367 -27.15 -10.15 -1.00
N THR A 368 -26.21 -9.78 -0.12
CA THR A 368 -26.21 -8.51 0.64
C THR A 368 -24.80 -8.08 1.01
N PHE A 369 -24.61 -6.80 1.36
CA PHE A 369 -23.36 -6.31 1.95
C PHE A 369 -22.99 -7.06 3.25
N SER A 370 -23.98 -7.37 4.09
CA SER A 370 -23.80 -8.15 5.32
C SER A 370 -23.19 -9.53 5.03
N ALA A 371 -23.74 -10.27 4.06
CA ALA A 371 -23.20 -11.57 3.64
C ALA A 371 -21.76 -11.45 3.11
N GLY A 372 -21.47 -10.40 2.35
CA GLY A 372 -20.12 -10.13 1.84
C GLY A 372 -19.10 -9.87 2.96
N PHE A 373 -19.43 -9.04 3.93
CA PHE A 373 -18.58 -8.80 5.11
C PHE A 373 -18.43 -10.04 6.00
N ALA A 374 -19.48 -10.83 6.18
CA ALA A 374 -19.42 -12.09 6.90
C ALA A 374 -18.48 -13.10 6.22
N LEU A 375 -18.54 -13.21 4.88
CA LEU A 375 -17.61 -14.03 4.10
C LEU A 375 -16.16 -13.55 4.25
N MET A 376 -15.90 -12.24 4.15
CA MET A 376 -14.57 -11.69 4.38
C MET A 376 -14.06 -11.96 5.79
N SER A 377 -14.93 -11.88 6.80
CA SER A 377 -14.61 -12.25 8.18
C SER A 377 -14.22 -13.72 8.31
N ALA A 378 -14.97 -14.63 7.68
CA ALA A 378 -14.66 -16.06 7.69
C ALA A 378 -13.32 -16.40 7.01
N VAL A 379 -13.03 -15.76 5.87
CA VAL A 379 -11.73 -15.91 5.17
C VAL A 379 -10.59 -15.38 6.04
N MET A 380 -10.79 -14.27 6.72
CA MET A 380 -9.79 -13.71 7.66
C MET A 380 -9.56 -14.64 8.83
N ALA A 381 -10.62 -15.25 9.41
CA ALA A 381 -10.51 -16.25 10.48
C ALA A 381 -9.71 -17.47 10.05
N ALA A 382 -9.97 -18.00 8.85
CA ALA A 382 -9.18 -19.10 8.29
C ALA A 382 -7.69 -18.74 8.15
N THR A 383 -7.39 -17.48 7.80
CA THR A 383 -6.01 -16.98 7.71
C THR A 383 -5.35 -16.88 9.08
N VAL A 384 -6.07 -16.39 10.10
CA VAL A 384 -5.58 -16.40 11.49
C VAL A 384 -5.20 -17.80 11.93
N LEU A 385 -6.06 -18.79 11.66
CA LEU A 385 -5.77 -20.19 11.96
C LEU A 385 -4.54 -20.70 11.21
N ALA A 386 -4.41 -20.39 9.92
CA ALA A 386 -3.23 -20.77 9.13
C ALA A 386 -1.94 -20.15 9.67
N VAL A 387 -1.96 -18.88 10.08
CA VAL A 387 -0.81 -18.19 10.72
C VAL A 387 -0.47 -18.86 12.06
N ALA A 388 -1.46 -19.23 12.87
CA ALA A 388 -1.26 -19.87 14.16
C ALA A 388 -0.67 -21.29 14.03
N LEU A 389 -1.13 -22.05 13.04
CA LEU A 389 -0.71 -23.44 12.80
C LEU A 389 0.63 -23.57 12.07
N THR A 390 1.14 -22.51 11.42
CA THR A 390 2.43 -22.58 10.71
C THR A 390 3.57 -22.71 11.72
N PRO A 391 4.46 -23.74 11.65
CA PRO A 391 5.55 -23.90 12.59
C PRO A 391 6.51 -22.71 12.56
N VAL A 392 6.96 -22.26 13.73
CA VAL A 392 8.05 -21.26 13.80
C VAL A 392 9.33 -21.97 13.38
N PRO A 393 10.08 -21.50 12.38
CA PRO A 393 11.44 -21.97 12.18
C PRO A 393 12.22 -21.59 13.45
N LEU A 394 12.70 -22.58 14.19
CA LEU A 394 13.56 -22.34 15.34
C LEU A 394 14.81 -21.59 14.83
N PRO A 395 15.20 -20.48 15.45
CA PRO A 395 16.45 -19.82 15.12
C PRO A 395 17.60 -20.80 15.45
N GLY A 396 18.33 -21.27 14.45
CA GLY A 396 19.53 -22.05 14.65
C GLY A 396 19.48 -23.54 14.30
N SER A 397 18.56 -24.05 13.50
CA SER A 397 18.82 -25.33 12.85
C SER A 397 19.83 -25.14 11.72
N PRO A 398 21.11 -25.56 11.90
CA PRO A 398 22.05 -25.57 10.79
C PRO A 398 21.46 -26.49 9.71
N ALA A 399 21.39 -25.98 8.47
CA ALA A 399 21.05 -26.80 7.32
C ALA A 399 21.86 -28.06 7.42
N THR A 400 21.19 -29.20 7.55
CA THR A 400 21.86 -30.53 7.55
C THR A 400 22.66 -30.63 6.27
N SER A 401 23.95 -30.35 6.38
CA SER A 401 24.92 -30.72 5.36
C SER A 401 24.84 -32.24 5.22
N ARG A 402 24.31 -32.70 4.09
CA ARG A 402 24.38 -34.10 3.69
C ARG A 402 25.82 -34.53 3.87
N PRO A 403 26.11 -35.66 4.57
CA PRO A 403 27.47 -36.16 4.65
C PRO A 403 27.91 -36.52 3.24
N GLY A 404 28.81 -35.69 2.70
CA GLY A 404 29.52 -36.01 1.48
C GLY A 404 30.31 -37.30 1.70
N THR A 405 30.05 -38.29 0.88
CA THR A 405 30.80 -39.52 0.72
C THR A 405 32.30 -39.20 0.69
N ARG A 406 33.02 -39.67 1.71
CA ARG A 406 34.45 -39.68 1.75
C ARG A 406 34.95 -40.60 0.62
N ALA A 407 35.50 -40.05 -0.44
CA ALA A 407 36.33 -40.79 -1.41
C ALA A 407 37.79 -40.65 -1.00
N GLY A 408 38.37 -41.81 -0.76
CA GLY A 408 39.74 -42.22 -0.99
C GLY A 408 40.89 -41.30 -0.62
N GLY A 409 41.60 -41.68 0.43
CA GLY A 409 42.86 -41.07 0.83
C GLY A 409 43.97 -41.18 -0.23
N ARG A 410 44.76 -40.14 -0.31
CA ARG A 410 46.16 -40.23 -0.72
C ARG A 410 47.03 -39.51 0.31
N ARG A 411 47.93 -40.28 0.97
CA ARG A 411 48.97 -39.76 1.86
C ARG A 411 49.97 -38.94 1.04
N PRO A 412 50.48 -37.81 1.53
CA PRO A 412 51.68 -37.20 0.98
C PRO A 412 52.92 -37.86 1.57
N SER A 413 53.82 -38.30 0.71
CA SER A 413 55.11 -38.76 1.03
C SER A 413 55.99 -37.62 1.57
N ALA A 414 56.67 -37.90 2.69
CA ALA A 414 57.74 -37.10 3.28
C ALA A 414 59.00 -37.11 2.40
N THR A 415 59.44 -35.89 1.99
CA THR A 415 60.84 -35.78 1.50
C THR A 415 61.63 -34.92 2.48
N ARG A 416 62.69 -35.55 2.93
CA ARG A 416 63.67 -35.05 3.87
C ARG A 416 64.44 -33.84 3.34
N SER A 417 64.58 -32.89 4.21
CA SER A 417 65.59 -31.83 4.17
C SER A 417 67.04 -32.42 4.17
N ARG A 418 67.91 -31.92 3.29
CA ARG A 418 69.36 -31.98 3.47
C ARG A 418 69.93 -30.58 3.43
N LYS A 419 70.60 -30.24 4.54
CA LYS A 419 71.46 -29.07 4.72
C LYS A 419 72.78 -29.27 4.00
N ARG A 420 73.36 -28.20 3.51
CA ARG A 420 74.77 -27.72 3.64
C ARG A 420 75.46 -27.46 2.30
N PRO A 421 76.52 -26.75 2.37
CA PRO A 421 77.03 -25.74 3.31
C PRO A 421 76.82 -24.31 2.82
#